data_8c53f796d1f0f144afb1133912c0e672
#
_entry.id   8c53f796d1f0f144afb1133912c0e672
#
_cell.length_a   1.000
_cell.length_b   1.000
_cell.length_c   1.000
_cell.angle_alpha   90.00
_cell.angle_beta   90.00
_cell.angle_gamma   90.00
#
_symmetry.space_group_name_H-M   'P 1'
#
loop_
_entity.id
_entity.type
_entity.pdbx_description
1 polymer ?
#
loop_
_entity_poly.entity_id
_entity_poly.type
_entity_poly.pdbx_seq_one_letter_code
_entity_poly.pdbx_strand_id
1 'polypeptide(L)'
;VRGSVTAGQSARVAINVADRDATRRNHTATHILHWALREVLGEHVKQAGSLVSPDRLRFDFSHYAAVSAHEIERIERLANEQVFANSATKNYETSKDEATAAGAIAFFGDKYGDTVRVLEAGKTFELCGGTHVKATGDIGIIKVVSESSIGSNLRRIEAVTGENTFNYLLETTRTLTEAAELLGTQPSDIMSTVQRKLDEVKSLSDEIKQLRSAQARSRAGELGAQATNGRVVARVDGISPND
;
A
#
# COMPACT_ATOMS: atom_id res chain seq x y z
N VAL A 1 32.09 4.39 -8.66
CA VAL A 1 33.22 4.07 -9.54
C VAL A 1 34.45 3.87 -8.65
N ARG A 2 35.11 2.71 -8.75
CA ARG A 2 36.36 2.46 -8.05
C ARG A 2 37.47 2.40 -9.10
N GLY A 3 38.49 3.24 -8.98
CA GLY A 3 39.62 3.33 -9.89
C GLY A 3 39.62 4.62 -10.72
N SER A 4 40.66 4.77 -11.57
CA SER A 4 40.83 5.89 -12.51
C SER A 4 40.69 5.36 -13.94
N VAL A 5 40.11 6.16 -14.83
CA VAL A 5 39.96 5.86 -16.26
C VAL A 5 40.68 6.96 -17.02
N THR A 6 41.51 6.56 -18.00
CA THR A 6 42.26 7.48 -18.84
C THR A 6 41.58 7.61 -20.21
N ALA A 7 41.62 8.78 -20.80
CA ALA A 7 41.10 9.03 -22.16
C ALA A 7 41.78 8.06 -23.17
N GLY A 8 40.96 7.40 -24.03
CA GLY A 8 41.44 6.42 -25.00
C GLY A 8 41.50 4.97 -24.47
N GLN A 9 41.25 4.76 -23.19
CA GLN A 9 41.20 3.41 -22.60
C GLN A 9 39.90 2.66 -23.00
N SER A 10 40.05 1.41 -23.41
CA SER A 10 38.88 0.55 -23.64
C SER A 10 38.19 0.20 -22.31
N ALA A 11 36.89 0.35 -22.27
CA ALA A 11 36.08 0.02 -21.10
C ALA A 11 34.94 -0.95 -21.47
N ARG A 12 34.70 -1.95 -20.62
CA ARG A 12 33.51 -2.80 -20.71
C ARG A 12 32.44 -2.24 -19.80
N VAL A 13 31.30 -1.88 -20.40
CA VAL A 13 30.10 -1.45 -19.67
C VAL A 13 29.14 -2.62 -19.58
N ALA A 14 28.69 -2.93 -18.37
CA ALA A 14 27.68 -3.95 -18.11
C ALA A 14 26.57 -3.37 -17.24
N ILE A 15 25.34 -3.73 -17.53
CA ILE A 15 24.17 -3.39 -16.71
C ILE A 15 23.81 -4.59 -15.83
N ASN A 16 23.24 -4.34 -14.66
CA ASN A 16 22.55 -5.37 -13.90
C ASN A 16 21.22 -5.65 -14.60
N VAL A 17 21.13 -6.82 -15.25
CA VAL A 17 19.97 -7.20 -16.06
C VAL A 17 18.75 -7.39 -15.16
N ALA A 18 18.90 -8.01 -13.99
CA ALA A 18 17.80 -8.25 -13.05
C ALA A 18 17.15 -6.93 -12.59
N ASP A 19 17.97 -5.97 -12.14
CA ASP A 19 17.48 -4.64 -11.73
C ASP A 19 16.85 -3.89 -12.91
N ARG A 20 17.44 -4.01 -14.10
CA ARG A 20 16.90 -3.38 -15.30
C ARG A 20 15.53 -3.93 -15.66
N ASP A 21 15.33 -5.23 -15.59
CA ASP A 21 14.06 -5.88 -15.90
C ASP A 21 13.01 -5.61 -14.82
N ALA A 22 13.39 -5.60 -13.54
CA ALA A 22 12.50 -5.17 -12.46
C ALA A 22 12.06 -3.70 -12.64
N THR A 23 12.99 -2.81 -12.99
CA THR A 23 12.68 -1.40 -13.28
C THR A 23 11.73 -1.26 -14.48
N ARG A 24 11.91 -2.05 -15.55
CA ARG A 24 10.99 -2.05 -16.72
C ARG A 24 9.57 -2.45 -16.33
N ARG A 25 9.44 -3.49 -15.50
CA ARG A 25 8.13 -3.93 -14.98
C ARG A 25 7.45 -2.81 -14.22
N ASN A 26 8.14 -2.24 -13.25
CA ASN A 26 7.62 -1.14 -12.44
C ASN A 26 7.30 0.09 -13.27
N HIS A 27 8.11 0.41 -14.30
CA HIS A 27 7.85 1.56 -15.15
C HIS A 27 6.60 1.36 -16.01
N THR A 28 6.45 0.21 -16.65
CA THR A 28 5.26 -0.05 -17.44
C THR A 28 4.00 -0.12 -16.56
N ALA A 29 4.12 -0.73 -15.37
CA ALA A 29 3.04 -0.76 -14.39
C ALA A 29 2.60 0.63 -13.93
N THR A 30 3.52 1.61 -13.84
CA THR A 30 3.18 3.00 -13.50
C THR A 30 2.18 3.59 -14.49
N HIS A 31 2.39 3.38 -15.79
CA HIS A 31 1.48 3.84 -16.84
C HIS A 31 0.12 3.13 -16.80
N ILE A 32 0.13 1.82 -16.60
CA ILE A 32 -1.12 1.04 -16.47
C ILE A 32 -1.91 1.45 -15.22
N LEU A 33 -1.22 1.67 -14.08
CA LEU A 33 -1.87 2.18 -12.86
C LEU A 33 -2.42 3.59 -13.04
N HIS A 34 -1.71 4.47 -13.74
CA HIS A 34 -2.22 5.80 -14.05
C HIS A 34 -3.53 5.72 -14.86
N TRP A 35 -3.56 4.89 -15.91
CA TRP A 35 -4.79 4.65 -16.66
C TRP A 35 -5.91 4.11 -15.74
N ALA A 36 -5.64 3.08 -14.92
CA ALA A 36 -6.64 2.49 -14.02
C ALA A 36 -7.15 3.49 -12.96
N LEU A 37 -6.27 4.35 -12.42
CA LEU A 37 -6.64 5.44 -11.52
C LEU A 37 -7.61 6.42 -12.20
N ARG A 38 -7.37 6.79 -13.45
CA ARG A 38 -8.26 7.68 -14.23
C ARG A 38 -9.62 7.03 -14.50
N GLU A 39 -9.66 5.74 -14.81
CA GLU A 39 -10.90 4.98 -15.01
C GLU A 39 -11.77 4.92 -13.75
N VAL A 40 -11.14 4.80 -12.57
CA VAL A 40 -11.88 4.63 -11.31
C VAL A 40 -12.21 5.97 -10.64
N LEU A 41 -11.24 6.90 -10.61
CA LEU A 41 -11.35 8.15 -9.87
C LEU A 41 -11.74 9.33 -10.74
N GLY A 42 -11.53 9.23 -12.06
CA GLY A 42 -11.88 10.26 -13.05
C GLY A 42 -10.69 10.94 -13.72
N GLU A 43 -10.98 11.67 -14.80
CA GLU A 43 -9.98 12.31 -15.67
C GLU A 43 -9.16 13.42 -15.01
N HIS A 44 -9.57 13.92 -13.83
CA HIS A 44 -8.81 14.90 -13.06
C HIS A 44 -7.52 14.34 -12.46
N VAL A 45 -7.39 13.01 -12.42
CA VAL A 45 -6.15 12.35 -11.98
C VAL A 45 -5.03 12.68 -12.97
N LYS A 46 -4.02 13.40 -12.48
CA LYS A 46 -2.82 13.76 -13.24
C LYS A 46 -1.59 13.42 -12.42
N GLN A 47 -0.53 13.00 -13.08
CA GLN A 47 0.75 12.75 -12.43
C GLN A 47 1.31 14.05 -11.86
N ALA A 48 1.61 14.04 -10.55
CA ALA A 48 2.34 15.10 -9.85
C ALA A 48 3.81 14.73 -9.64
N GLY A 49 4.12 13.43 -9.59
CA GLY A 49 5.46 12.90 -9.47
C GLY A 49 5.47 11.39 -9.62
N SER A 50 6.63 10.81 -9.87
CA SER A 50 6.82 9.36 -9.86
C SER A 50 8.25 8.97 -9.48
N LEU A 51 8.40 7.78 -8.94
CA LEU A 51 9.67 7.11 -8.72
C LEU A 51 9.52 5.67 -9.21
N VAL A 52 10.48 5.24 -10.02
CA VAL A 52 10.56 3.86 -10.50
C VAL A 52 11.92 3.30 -10.13
N SER A 53 11.93 2.23 -9.34
CA SER A 53 13.13 1.53 -8.88
C SER A 53 12.97 0.02 -9.10
N PRO A 54 14.00 -0.81 -8.93
CA PRO A 54 13.86 -2.27 -9.07
C PRO A 54 12.90 -2.89 -8.06
N ASP A 55 12.83 -2.33 -6.85
CA ASP A 55 12.03 -2.86 -5.73
C ASP A 55 10.57 -2.45 -5.78
N ARG A 56 10.26 -1.24 -6.24
CA ARG A 56 8.89 -0.69 -6.26
C ARG A 56 8.72 0.46 -7.24
N LEU A 57 7.47 0.80 -7.46
CA LEU A 57 7.07 2.07 -8.06
C LEU A 57 6.34 2.94 -7.03
N ARG A 58 6.42 4.25 -7.22
CA ARG A 58 5.65 5.26 -6.50
C ARG A 58 5.04 6.21 -7.51
N PHE A 59 3.77 6.48 -7.35
CA PHE A 59 3.03 7.40 -8.21
C PHE A 59 2.28 8.43 -7.37
N ASP A 60 2.63 9.70 -7.56
CA ASP A 60 2.01 10.85 -6.91
C ASP A 60 1.04 11.49 -7.90
N PHE A 61 -0.19 11.75 -7.47
CA PHE A 61 -1.25 12.22 -8.37
C PHE A 61 -2.21 13.19 -7.70
N SER A 62 -2.90 14.00 -8.54
CA SER A 62 -3.94 14.91 -8.07
C SER A 62 -5.24 14.16 -7.75
N HIS A 63 -5.68 14.25 -6.48
CA HIS A 63 -6.98 13.77 -6.06
C HIS A 63 -7.32 14.37 -4.69
N TYR A 64 -8.60 14.70 -4.48
CA TYR A 64 -9.08 15.50 -3.35
C TYR A 64 -9.48 14.67 -2.11
N ALA A 65 -9.65 13.36 -2.24
CA ALA A 65 -10.06 12.46 -1.16
C ALA A 65 -9.07 11.29 -0.97
N ALA A 66 -9.15 10.59 0.16
CA ALA A 66 -8.48 9.31 0.34
C ALA A 66 -9.11 8.28 -0.61
N VAL A 67 -8.28 7.48 -1.26
CA VAL A 67 -8.76 6.38 -2.10
C VAL A 67 -9.19 5.24 -1.20
N SER A 68 -10.46 4.85 -1.29
CA SER A 68 -11.03 3.80 -0.45
C SER A 68 -10.46 2.42 -0.79
N ALA A 69 -10.53 1.47 0.14
CA ALA A 69 -10.09 0.09 -0.09
C ALA A 69 -10.80 -0.56 -1.30
N HIS A 70 -12.09 -0.26 -1.51
CA HIS A 70 -12.84 -0.75 -2.65
C HIS A 70 -12.36 -0.15 -3.99
N GLU A 71 -12.01 1.15 -4.00
CA GLU A 71 -11.43 1.79 -5.19
C GLU A 71 -10.04 1.23 -5.49
N ILE A 72 -9.20 1.02 -4.47
CA ILE A 72 -7.89 0.36 -4.63
C ILE A 72 -8.05 -1.04 -5.24
N GLU A 73 -8.98 -1.84 -4.72
CA GLU A 73 -9.25 -3.18 -5.26
C GLU A 73 -9.68 -3.09 -6.73
N ARG A 74 -10.52 -2.14 -7.09
CA ARG A 74 -10.97 -1.94 -8.47
C ARG A 74 -9.84 -1.48 -9.39
N ILE A 75 -8.97 -0.59 -8.92
CA ILE A 75 -7.77 -0.14 -9.64
C ILE A 75 -6.82 -1.32 -9.89
N GLU A 76 -6.54 -2.11 -8.86
CA GLU A 76 -5.70 -3.31 -8.97
C GLU A 76 -6.29 -4.31 -9.97
N ARG A 77 -7.59 -4.54 -9.93
CA ARG A 77 -8.29 -5.45 -10.85
C ARG A 77 -8.13 -4.99 -12.30
N LEU A 78 -8.44 -3.73 -12.59
CA LEU A 78 -8.30 -3.17 -13.93
C LEU A 78 -6.85 -3.21 -14.43
N ALA A 79 -5.88 -2.88 -13.56
CA ALA A 79 -4.47 -2.93 -13.91
C ALA A 79 -4.02 -4.37 -14.24
N ASN A 80 -4.44 -5.34 -13.44
CA ASN A 80 -4.08 -6.75 -13.65
C ASN A 80 -4.83 -7.39 -14.83
N GLU A 81 -6.01 -6.92 -15.19
CA GLU A 81 -6.65 -7.31 -16.45
C GLU A 81 -5.78 -6.95 -17.66
N GLN A 82 -5.09 -5.81 -17.66
CA GLN A 82 -4.14 -5.45 -18.71
C GLN A 82 -2.90 -6.37 -18.69
N VAL A 83 -2.43 -6.77 -17.51
CA VAL A 83 -1.34 -7.74 -17.38
C VAL A 83 -1.75 -9.10 -17.97
N PHE A 84 -2.92 -9.59 -17.58
CA PHE A 84 -3.42 -10.90 -18.05
C PHE A 84 -3.76 -10.93 -19.54
N ALA A 85 -4.14 -9.78 -20.12
CA ALA A 85 -4.35 -9.64 -21.55
C ALA A 85 -3.07 -9.85 -22.37
N ASN A 86 -1.89 -9.72 -21.75
CA ASN A 86 -0.58 -9.95 -22.35
C ASN A 86 -0.39 -9.27 -23.72
N SER A 87 -0.83 -8.03 -23.83
CA SER A 87 -0.74 -7.25 -25.05
C SER A 87 0.70 -6.83 -25.35
N ALA A 88 1.11 -6.89 -26.61
CA ALA A 88 2.42 -6.42 -27.05
C ALA A 88 2.56 -4.92 -26.75
N THR A 89 3.70 -4.52 -26.18
CA THR A 89 4.05 -3.12 -25.96
C THR A 89 4.74 -2.55 -27.19
N LYS A 90 4.29 -1.39 -27.65
CA LYS A 90 4.91 -0.67 -28.74
C LYS A 90 5.58 0.60 -28.24
N ASN A 91 6.77 0.85 -28.74
CA ASN A 91 7.51 2.09 -28.53
C ASN A 91 8.03 2.58 -29.88
N TYR A 92 7.67 3.80 -30.24
CA TYR A 92 8.09 4.40 -31.50
C TYR A 92 8.26 5.91 -31.36
N GLU A 93 9.01 6.51 -32.27
CA GLU A 93 9.20 7.95 -32.34
C GLU A 93 8.30 8.53 -33.42
N THR A 94 7.68 9.67 -33.14
CA THR A 94 6.87 10.44 -34.08
C THR A 94 6.94 11.94 -33.74
N SER A 95 6.33 12.79 -34.53
CA SER A 95 6.20 14.20 -34.20
C SER A 95 5.26 14.39 -33.00
N LYS A 96 5.49 15.45 -32.23
CA LYS A 96 4.60 15.81 -31.10
C LYS A 96 3.18 16.05 -31.57
N ASP A 97 3.01 16.68 -32.73
CA ASP A 97 1.70 16.97 -33.30
C ASP A 97 0.93 15.68 -33.68
N GLU A 98 1.59 14.73 -34.33
CA GLU A 98 1.01 13.42 -34.66
C GLU A 98 0.63 12.64 -33.41
N ALA A 99 1.53 12.58 -32.40
CA ALA A 99 1.24 11.92 -31.13
C ALA A 99 0.01 12.53 -30.44
N THR A 100 -0.06 13.85 -30.38
CA THR A 100 -1.16 14.59 -29.79
C THR A 100 -2.47 14.37 -30.56
N ALA A 101 -2.42 14.43 -31.89
CA ALA A 101 -3.59 14.18 -32.75
C ALA A 101 -4.10 12.74 -32.63
N ALA A 102 -3.20 11.78 -32.36
CA ALA A 102 -3.55 10.39 -32.06
C ALA A 102 -4.09 10.18 -30.63
N GLY A 103 -4.05 11.20 -29.76
CA GLY A 103 -4.58 11.16 -28.39
C GLY A 103 -3.59 10.70 -27.32
N ALA A 104 -2.29 10.73 -27.59
CA ALA A 104 -1.28 10.40 -26.60
C ALA A 104 -1.28 11.39 -25.43
N ILE A 105 -1.27 10.87 -24.19
CA ILE A 105 -1.24 11.69 -23.00
C ILE A 105 0.19 12.17 -22.75
N ALA A 106 0.36 13.49 -22.56
CA ALA A 106 1.63 14.13 -22.22
C ALA A 106 1.63 14.57 -20.74
N PHE A 107 2.65 14.19 -19.98
CA PHE A 107 2.70 14.47 -18.53
C PHE A 107 3.47 15.75 -18.16
N PHE A 108 4.42 16.15 -18.97
CA PHE A 108 5.38 17.19 -18.60
C PHE A 108 5.29 18.46 -19.44
N GLY A 109 4.14 18.70 -20.09
CA GLY A 109 3.88 19.97 -20.76
C GLY A 109 4.96 20.34 -21.78
N ASP A 110 5.42 21.58 -21.75
CA ASP A 110 6.27 22.22 -22.77
C ASP A 110 7.73 21.73 -22.86
N LYS A 111 8.10 20.66 -22.16
CA LYS A 111 9.47 20.11 -22.16
C LYS A 111 9.76 19.11 -23.26
N TYR A 112 8.77 18.77 -24.08
CA TYR A 112 8.95 17.87 -25.21
C TYR A 112 9.49 18.61 -26.43
N GLY A 113 10.48 18.03 -27.10
CA GLY A 113 10.94 18.49 -28.41
C GLY A 113 9.93 18.19 -29.52
N ASP A 114 10.31 18.51 -30.77
CA ASP A 114 9.48 18.25 -31.96
C ASP A 114 9.27 16.76 -32.22
N THR A 115 10.25 15.92 -31.84
CA THR A 115 10.15 14.47 -31.90
C THR A 115 9.95 13.91 -30.48
N VAL A 116 8.95 13.05 -30.33
CA VAL A 116 8.58 12.43 -29.06
C VAL A 116 8.53 10.90 -29.20
N ARG A 117 8.80 10.22 -28.09
CA ARG A 117 8.63 8.77 -28.03
C ARG A 117 7.29 8.42 -27.40
N VAL A 118 6.53 7.59 -28.10
CA VAL A 118 5.22 7.11 -27.70
C VAL A 118 5.32 5.71 -27.12
N LEU A 119 4.57 5.47 -26.05
CA LEU A 119 4.34 4.17 -25.44
C LEU A 119 2.88 3.76 -25.64
N GLU A 120 2.67 2.58 -26.24
CA GLU A 120 1.40 1.86 -26.22
C GLU A 120 1.57 0.58 -25.40
N ALA A 121 0.85 0.42 -24.29
CA ALA A 121 0.89 -0.78 -23.46
C ALA A 121 -0.51 -1.08 -22.87
N GLY A 122 -1.19 -2.07 -23.42
CA GLY A 122 -2.60 -2.34 -23.10
C GLY A 122 -3.49 -1.16 -23.46
N LYS A 123 -4.14 -0.56 -22.45
CA LYS A 123 -5.03 0.60 -22.61
C LYS A 123 -4.33 1.95 -22.44
N THR A 124 -3.05 1.95 -22.07
CA THR A 124 -2.31 3.21 -21.92
C THR A 124 -1.68 3.63 -23.24
N PHE A 125 -1.76 4.94 -23.52
CA PHE A 125 -1.20 5.58 -24.71
C PHE A 125 -0.60 6.93 -24.30
N GLU A 126 0.74 6.97 -24.13
CA GLU A 126 1.39 8.07 -23.42
C GLU A 126 2.75 8.43 -24.02
N LEU A 127 3.19 9.66 -23.82
CA LEU A 127 4.54 10.08 -24.17
C LEU A 127 5.53 9.62 -23.09
N CYS A 128 6.43 8.69 -23.45
CA CYS A 128 7.43 8.20 -22.53
C CYS A 128 8.72 7.75 -23.19
N GLY A 129 9.85 8.41 -22.81
CA GLY A 129 11.18 8.05 -23.30
C GLY A 129 11.87 6.92 -22.52
N GLY A 130 11.21 6.30 -21.55
CA GLY A 130 11.79 5.28 -20.68
C GLY A 130 11.90 3.88 -21.28
N THR A 131 12.27 2.92 -20.45
CA THR A 131 12.37 1.51 -20.85
C THR A 131 11.19 0.71 -20.32
N HIS A 132 10.57 -0.07 -21.19
CA HIS A 132 9.34 -0.82 -20.93
C HIS A 132 9.52 -2.31 -21.21
N VAL A 133 8.59 -3.12 -20.70
CA VAL A 133 8.46 -4.53 -21.03
C VAL A 133 8.07 -4.74 -22.49
N LYS A 134 8.24 -5.94 -23.02
CA LYS A 134 7.86 -6.25 -24.42
C LYS A 134 6.38 -6.58 -24.56
N ALA A 135 5.79 -7.14 -23.51
CA ALA A 135 4.36 -7.40 -23.42
C ALA A 135 3.88 -7.12 -22.00
N THR A 136 2.60 -6.77 -21.83
CA THR A 136 2.05 -6.41 -20.51
C THR A 136 2.12 -7.57 -19.50
N GLY A 137 2.08 -8.82 -19.97
CA GLY A 137 2.27 -10.01 -19.14
C GLY A 137 3.64 -10.13 -18.49
N ASP A 138 4.69 -9.53 -19.09
CA ASP A 138 6.05 -9.53 -18.52
C ASP A 138 6.13 -8.73 -17.19
N ILE A 139 5.13 -7.90 -16.88
CA ILE A 139 5.05 -7.14 -15.63
C ILE A 139 4.88 -8.06 -14.42
N GLY A 140 4.13 -9.16 -14.60
CA GLY A 140 3.62 -9.95 -13.50
C GLY A 140 2.51 -9.21 -12.74
N ILE A 141 2.03 -9.77 -11.63
CA ILE A 141 0.95 -9.16 -10.86
C ILE A 141 1.39 -7.81 -10.29
N ILE A 142 0.53 -6.80 -10.46
CA ILE A 142 0.65 -5.47 -9.85
C ILE A 142 -0.12 -5.48 -8.53
N LYS A 143 0.58 -5.15 -7.41
CA LYS A 143 -0.04 -5.03 -6.08
C LYS A 143 0.21 -3.66 -5.50
N VAL A 144 -0.84 -2.94 -5.15
CA VAL A 144 -0.76 -1.70 -4.38
C VAL A 144 -0.46 -2.06 -2.92
N VAL A 145 0.61 -1.49 -2.37
CA VAL A 145 1.04 -1.77 -1.00
C VAL A 145 0.74 -0.64 -0.04
N SER A 146 0.60 0.59 -0.54
CA SER A 146 0.20 1.74 0.28
C SER A 146 -0.52 2.81 -0.52
N GLU A 147 -1.36 3.57 0.17
CA GLU A 147 -2.01 4.80 -0.31
C GLU A 147 -1.95 5.83 0.82
N SER A 148 -1.55 7.08 0.51
CA SER A 148 -1.41 8.13 1.52
C SER A 148 -1.57 9.54 0.94
N SER A 149 -1.87 10.51 1.81
CA SER A 149 -1.81 11.94 1.48
C SER A 149 -0.36 12.45 1.52
N ILE A 150 0.02 13.26 0.55
CA ILE A 150 1.34 13.94 0.52
C ILE A 150 1.20 15.46 0.46
N GLY A 151 0.00 15.97 0.53
CA GLY A 151 -0.28 17.41 0.48
C GLY A 151 -1.75 17.67 0.17
N SER A 152 -2.12 18.94 0.08
CA SER A 152 -3.49 19.32 -0.30
C SER A 152 -3.79 18.86 -1.72
N ASN A 153 -4.84 18.06 -1.89
CA ASN A 153 -5.28 17.49 -3.17
C ASN A 153 -4.20 16.65 -3.89
N LEU A 154 -3.24 16.11 -3.13
CA LEU A 154 -2.21 15.21 -3.65
C LEU A 154 -2.20 13.88 -2.90
N ARG A 155 -2.25 12.81 -3.65
CA ARG A 155 -2.21 11.45 -3.13
C ARG A 155 -1.00 10.71 -3.68
N ARG A 156 -0.54 9.74 -2.93
CA ARG A 156 0.56 8.85 -3.28
C ARG A 156 0.08 7.42 -3.23
N ILE A 157 0.43 6.65 -4.24
CA ILE A 157 0.28 5.21 -4.27
C ILE A 157 1.66 4.58 -4.45
N GLU A 158 1.94 3.52 -3.69
CA GLU A 158 3.11 2.68 -3.91
C GLU A 158 2.64 1.29 -4.32
N ALA A 159 3.34 0.69 -5.27
CA ALA A 159 3.02 -0.64 -5.76
C ALA A 159 4.29 -1.44 -6.08
N VAL A 160 4.13 -2.74 -6.09
CA VAL A 160 5.16 -3.73 -6.43
C VAL A 160 4.69 -4.58 -7.60
N THR A 161 5.64 -5.17 -8.36
CA THR A 161 5.36 -6.00 -9.53
C THR A 161 6.20 -7.28 -9.54
N GLY A 162 5.74 -8.28 -10.26
CA GLY A 162 6.50 -9.51 -10.52
C GLY A 162 6.97 -10.20 -9.24
N GLU A 163 8.27 -10.43 -9.13
CA GLU A 163 8.88 -11.14 -8.00
C GLU A 163 8.67 -10.40 -6.67
N ASN A 164 8.70 -9.07 -6.67
CA ASN A 164 8.45 -8.29 -5.45
C ASN A 164 7.00 -8.45 -4.98
N THR A 165 6.03 -8.60 -5.88
CA THR A 165 4.65 -8.93 -5.52
C THR A 165 4.58 -10.33 -4.90
N PHE A 166 5.26 -11.31 -5.49
CA PHE A 166 5.30 -12.67 -4.95
C PHE A 166 5.86 -12.68 -3.51
N ASN A 167 6.98 -12.00 -3.29
CA ASN A 167 7.60 -11.90 -1.96
C ASN A 167 6.67 -11.19 -0.95
N TYR A 168 6.01 -10.11 -1.35
CA TYR A 168 5.03 -9.41 -0.52
C TYR A 168 3.86 -10.31 -0.11
N LEU A 169 3.32 -11.10 -1.05
CA LEU A 169 2.22 -12.02 -0.77
C LEU A 169 2.65 -13.18 0.13
N LEU A 170 3.86 -13.72 -0.07
CA LEU A 170 4.43 -14.74 0.81
C LEU A 170 4.55 -14.24 2.26
N GLU A 171 5.09 -13.05 2.45
CA GLU A 171 5.25 -12.47 3.79
C GLU A 171 3.90 -12.20 4.45
N THR A 172 2.95 -11.66 3.69
CA THR A 172 1.57 -11.43 4.18
C THR A 172 0.92 -12.75 4.61
N THR A 173 1.05 -13.80 3.78
CA THR A 173 0.50 -15.12 4.09
C THR A 173 1.16 -15.74 5.32
N ARG A 174 2.49 -15.60 5.47
CA ARG A 174 3.21 -16.10 6.65
C ARG A 174 2.73 -15.39 7.92
N THR A 175 2.64 -14.07 7.89
CA THR A 175 2.13 -13.28 9.04
C THR A 175 0.71 -13.71 9.45
N LEU A 176 -0.16 -13.97 8.45
CA LEU A 176 -1.51 -14.43 8.72
C LEU A 176 -1.52 -15.84 9.35
N THR A 177 -0.65 -16.73 8.87
CA THR A 177 -0.50 -18.09 9.44
C THR A 177 0.01 -18.04 10.88
N GLU A 178 1.06 -17.26 11.13
CA GLU A 178 1.61 -17.08 12.49
C GLU A 178 0.57 -16.48 13.45
N ALA A 179 -0.23 -15.51 13.00
CA ALA A 179 -1.34 -14.96 13.80
C ALA A 179 -2.40 -16.01 14.12
N ALA A 180 -2.74 -16.88 13.16
CA ALA A 180 -3.67 -17.98 13.36
C ALA A 180 -3.15 -19.00 14.38
N GLU A 181 -1.87 -19.35 14.29
CA GLU A 181 -1.20 -20.25 15.25
C GLU A 181 -1.23 -19.68 16.68
N LEU A 182 -0.89 -18.39 16.85
CA LEU A 182 -0.95 -17.71 18.17
C LEU A 182 -2.36 -17.71 18.77
N LEU A 183 -3.39 -17.64 17.92
CA LEU A 183 -4.80 -17.68 18.34
C LEU A 183 -5.33 -19.12 18.51
N GLY A 184 -4.58 -20.14 18.12
CA GLY A 184 -5.00 -21.54 18.12
C GLY A 184 -6.17 -21.80 17.16
N THR A 185 -6.13 -21.19 15.96
CA THR A 185 -7.22 -21.27 14.97
C THR A 185 -6.68 -21.43 13.55
N GLN A 186 -7.57 -21.56 12.56
CA GLN A 186 -7.19 -21.52 11.14
C GLN A 186 -7.18 -20.06 10.63
N PRO A 187 -6.40 -19.75 9.57
CA PRO A 187 -6.36 -18.40 8.97
C PRO A 187 -7.75 -17.86 8.59
N SER A 188 -8.66 -18.70 8.11
CA SER A 188 -10.06 -18.34 7.78
C SER A 188 -10.87 -17.85 8.97
N ASP A 189 -10.51 -18.28 10.18
CA ASP A 189 -11.29 -18.09 11.41
C ASP A 189 -10.69 -17.04 12.35
N ILE A 190 -9.60 -16.38 11.94
CA ILE A 190 -8.92 -15.36 12.75
C ILE A 190 -9.90 -14.30 13.23
N MET A 191 -10.68 -13.70 12.32
CA MET A 191 -11.57 -12.59 12.66
C MET A 191 -12.64 -13.00 13.69
N SER A 192 -13.27 -14.16 13.53
CA SER A 192 -14.26 -14.67 14.47
C SER A 192 -13.64 -15.02 15.83
N THR A 193 -12.42 -15.56 15.83
CA THR A 193 -11.69 -15.89 17.06
C THR A 193 -11.25 -14.63 17.80
N VAL A 194 -10.76 -13.61 17.11
CA VAL A 194 -10.42 -12.30 17.71
C VAL A 194 -11.66 -11.65 18.32
N GLN A 195 -12.80 -11.63 17.59
CA GLN A 195 -14.04 -11.05 18.12
C GLN A 195 -14.47 -11.76 19.40
N ARG A 196 -14.48 -13.11 19.40
CA ARG A 196 -14.81 -13.90 20.60
C ARG A 196 -13.88 -13.59 21.77
N LYS A 197 -12.58 -13.44 21.52
CA LYS A 197 -11.60 -13.08 22.59
C LYS A 197 -11.82 -11.67 23.14
N LEU A 198 -12.17 -10.72 22.29
CA LEU A 198 -12.52 -9.35 22.73
C LEU A 198 -13.80 -9.36 23.61
N ASP A 199 -14.81 -10.13 23.22
CA ASP A 199 -16.05 -10.27 24.01
C ASP A 199 -15.78 -10.96 25.37
N GLU A 200 -14.91 -11.98 25.39
CA GLU A 200 -14.46 -12.65 26.63
C GLU A 200 -13.73 -11.68 27.57
N VAL A 201 -12.78 -10.89 27.03
CA VAL A 201 -12.04 -9.87 27.81
C VAL A 201 -13.01 -8.84 28.38
N LYS A 202 -13.98 -8.39 27.61
CA LYS A 202 -15.01 -7.44 28.10
C LYS A 202 -15.83 -8.04 29.24
N SER A 203 -16.31 -9.28 29.07
CA SER A 203 -17.08 -10.00 30.10
C SER A 203 -16.28 -10.16 31.39
N LEU A 204 -15.02 -10.60 31.30
CA LEU A 204 -14.14 -10.74 32.46
C LEU A 204 -13.85 -9.41 33.15
N SER A 205 -13.69 -8.33 32.38
CA SER A 205 -13.49 -6.99 32.95
C SER A 205 -14.72 -6.51 33.73
N ASP A 206 -15.92 -6.77 33.21
CA ASP A 206 -17.18 -6.44 33.89
C ASP A 206 -17.36 -7.29 35.18
N GLU A 207 -17.02 -8.59 35.14
CA GLU A 207 -17.05 -9.47 36.31
C GLU A 207 -16.06 -9.01 37.39
N ILE A 208 -14.84 -8.68 37.03
CA ILE A 208 -13.84 -8.12 37.97
C ILE A 208 -14.37 -6.84 38.61
N LYS A 209 -14.99 -5.96 37.86
CA LYS A 209 -15.59 -4.71 38.38
C LYS A 209 -16.72 -5.01 39.39
N GLN A 210 -17.57 -6.00 39.08
CA GLN A 210 -18.66 -6.42 39.99
C GLN A 210 -18.09 -7.03 41.26
N LEU A 211 -17.09 -7.92 41.18
CA LEU A 211 -16.45 -8.55 42.34
C LEU A 211 -15.77 -7.51 43.24
N ARG A 212 -15.02 -6.55 42.67
CA ARG A 212 -14.42 -5.45 43.41
C ARG A 212 -15.45 -4.60 44.12
N SER A 213 -16.54 -4.25 43.42
CA SER A 213 -17.66 -3.49 44.04
C SER A 213 -18.33 -4.23 45.20
N ALA A 214 -18.57 -5.56 45.05
CA ALA A 214 -19.11 -6.40 46.08
C ALA A 214 -18.16 -6.49 47.30
N GLN A 215 -16.87 -6.66 47.04
CA GLN A 215 -15.82 -6.69 48.09
C GLN A 215 -15.74 -5.35 48.85
N ALA A 216 -15.78 -4.23 48.13
CA ALA A 216 -15.79 -2.91 48.73
C ALA A 216 -17.01 -2.69 49.63
N ARG A 217 -18.20 -3.12 49.19
CA ARG A 217 -19.45 -3.07 49.99
C ARG A 217 -19.36 -3.93 51.27
N SER A 218 -18.85 -5.17 51.15
CA SER A 218 -18.67 -6.07 52.30
C SER A 218 -17.73 -5.45 53.34
N ARG A 219 -16.57 -4.93 52.91
CA ARG A 219 -15.62 -4.24 53.79
C ARG A 219 -16.19 -2.98 54.41
N ALA A 220 -16.95 -2.17 53.67
CA ALA A 220 -17.63 -1.01 54.20
C ALA A 220 -18.65 -1.37 55.29
N GLY A 221 -19.38 -2.49 55.12
CA GLY A 221 -20.27 -3.05 56.12
C GLY A 221 -19.54 -3.50 57.41
N GLU A 222 -18.42 -4.20 57.26
CA GLU A 222 -17.58 -4.65 58.38
C GLU A 222 -16.99 -3.46 59.16
N LEU A 223 -16.51 -2.44 58.45
CA LEU A 223 -16.01 -1.20 59.07
C LEU A 223 -17.14 -0.42 59.75
N GLY A 224 -18.32 -0.35 59.14
CA GLY A 224 -19.50 0.28 59.70
C GLY A 224 -19.91 -0.37 61.03
N ALA A 225 -19.82 -1.72 61.13
CA ALA A 225 -20.10 -2.47 62.38
C ALA A 225 -19.09 -2.18 63.51
N GLN A 226 -17.89 -1.70 63.20
CA GLN A 226 -16.84 -1.32 64.20
C GLN A 226 -16.95 0.16 64.60
N ALA A 227 -17.92 0.90 64.13
CA ALA A 227 -18.06 2.33 64.42
C ALA A 227 -18.40 2.56 65.87
N THR A 228 -17.61 3.40 66.56
CA THR A 228 -17.87 3.89 67.90
C THR A 228 -18.20 5.37 67.82
N ASN A 229 -19.36 5.77 68.33
CA ASN A 229 -19.88 7.14 68.25
C ASN A 229 -19.97 7.72 66.84
N GLY A 230 -20.30 6.85 65.85
CA GLY A 230 -20.44 7.28 64.44
C GLY A 230 -19.12 7.54 63.68
N ARG A 231 -17.98 7.13 64.23
CA ARG A 231 -16.65 7.30 63.63
C ARG A 231 -15.90 5.97 63.53
N VAL A 232 -15.26 5.75 62.41
CA VAL A 232 -14.30 4.65 62.17
C VAL A 232 -13.00 5.23 61.66
N VAL A 233 -11.90 4.78 62.29
CA VAL A 233 -10.55 5.02 61.75
C VAL A 233 -9.90 3.66 61.52
N ALA A 234 -9.76 3.30 60.23
CA ALA A 234 -9.18 2.04 59.83
C ALA A 234 -8.27 2.22 58.61
N ARG A 235 -7.20 1.41 58.54
CA ARG A 235 -6.40 1.30 57.34
C ARG A 235 -7.04 0.29 56.40
N VAL A 236 -7.30 0.69 55.19
CA VAL A 236 -7.88 -0.18 54.15
C VAL A 236 -6.83 -0.40 53.07
N ASP A 237 -6.25 -1.62 53.04
CA ASP A 237 -5.28 -2.00 52.01
C ASP A 237 -6.00 -2.66 50.83
N GLY A 238 -5.53 -2.39 49.61
CA GLY A 238 -5.98 -3.04 48.37
C GLY A 238 -7.22 -2.46 47.72
N ILE A 239 -7.64 -1.25 48.09
CA ILE A 239 -8.69 -0.47 47.39
C ILE A 239 -8.01 0.74 46.75
N SER A 240 -8.27 0.95 45.46
CA SER A 240 -7.84 2.16 44.76
C SER A 240 -8.69 3.36 45.20
N PRO A 241 -8.11 4.58 45.32
CA PRO A 241 -8.88 5.78 45.65
C PRO A 241 -10.06 6.09 44.68
N ASN A 242 -10.10 5.42 43.52
CA ASN A 242 -11.14 5.58 42.50
C ASN A 242 -12.16 4.40 42.47
N ASP A 243 -12.01 3.41 43.32
CA ASP A 243 -12.96 2.34 43.57
C ASP A 243 -13.84 2.68 44.78
#